data_9415692656a8868c953ab7a3e8e28c46
#
_entry.id   9415692656a8868c953ab7a3e8e28c46
#
_cell.length_a   1.000
_cell.length_b   1.000
_cell.length_c   1.000
_cell.angle_alpha   90.00
_cell.angle_beta   90.00
_cell.angle_gamma   90.00
#
_symmetry.space_group_name_H-M   'P 1'
#
loop_
_entity.id
_entity.type
_entity.pdbx_description
1 polymer ?
#
loop_
_entity_poly.entity_id
_entity_poly.type
_entity_poly.pdbx_seq_one_letter_code
_entity_poly.pdbx_strand_id
1 'polypeptide(L)'
;MKPCIVMQTDFGVGGGGAMYGVCKTIDPELQIYDLSHVIPKFNVEKASASLRNVMPFWPKGTIFVSVVDPGVGTARRASVAHTCNGYYVVTPDNGSLTYIKQEFGIDAIREIDETVNRLKGTEKTSIFHGRDLFAYCAAKLAAGVIDFAGVGPEYPVYDII
;
A
#
# COMPACT_ATOMS: atom_id res chain seq x y z
N MET A 1 -8.84 -1.05 18.80
CA MET A 1 -8.44 -2.18 17.93
C MET A 1 -7.64 -1.67 16.75
N LYS A 2 -6.51 -2.30 16.46
CA LYS A 2 -5.69 -1.91 15.31
C LYS A 2 -6.35 -2.38 14.01
N PRO A 3 -6.26 -1.60 12.93
CA PRO A 3 -6.82 -2.00 11.64
C PRO A 3 -6.08 -3.20 11.05
N CYS A 4 -6.79 -3.98 10.23
CA CYS A 4 -6.18 -5.05 9.43
C CYS A 4 -5.34 -4.48 8.31
N ILE A 5 -4.32 -5.25 7.90
CA ILE A 5 -3.59 -5.02 6.66
C ILE A 5 -4.02 -6.11 5.67
N VAL A 6 -4.39 -5.72 4.46
CA VAL A 6 -4.83 -6.64 3.42
C VAL A 6 -3.98 -6.40 2.18
N MET A 7 -3.31 -7.45 1.69
CA MET A 7 -2.27 -7.33 0.66
C MET A 7 -2.66 -7.99 -0.65
N GLN A 8 -2.27 -7.36 -1.75
CA GLN A 8 -2.25 -7.97 -3.07
C GLN A 8 -0.99 -7.58 -3.84
N THR A 9 -0.48 -8.49 -4.63
CA THR A 9 0.72 -8.29 -5.46
C THR A 9 0.65 -9.12 -6.73
N ASP A 10 1.61 -8.90 -7.62
CA ASP A 10 1.89 -9.76 -8.77
C ASP A 10 3.16 -10.62 -8.58
N PHE A 11 3.58 -10.84 -7.33
CA PHE A 11 4.84 -11.51 -7.01
C PHE A 11 4.79 -13.03 -7.22
N GLY A 12 3.61 -13.61 -7.36
CA GLY A 12 3.41 -15.05 -7.49
C GLY A 12 3.08 -15.73 -6.16
N VAL A 13 2.84 -17.02 -6.20
CA VAL A 13 2.50 -17.83 -5.03
C VAL A 13 3.59 -17.69 -3.97
N GLY A 14 3.21 -17.39 -2.73
CA GLY A 14 4.15 -17.20 -1.64
C GLY A 14 4.86 -15.84 -1.63
N GLY A 15 4.54 -14.95 -2.56
CA GLY A 15 5.23 -13.67 -2.74
C GLY A 15 5.08 -12.69 -1.57
N GLY A 16 4.12 -12.90 -0.67
CA GLY A 16 3.88 -12.04 0.49
C GLY A 16 4.75 -12.32 1.70
N GLY A 17 5.49 -13.44 1.72
CA GLY A 17 6.18 -13.90 2.93
C GLY A 17 7.13 -12.88 3.55
N ALA A 18 7.98 -12.25 2.74
CA ALA A 18 8.91 -11.22 3.22
C ALA A 18 8.17 -9.95 3.68
N MET A 19 7.09 -9.58 3.02
CA MET A 19 6.26 -8.43 3.41
C MET A 19 5.63 -8.68 4.79
N TYR A 20 5.12 -9.88 5.04
CA TYR A 20 4.60 -10.28 6.34
C TYR A 20 5.65 -10.17 7.42
N GLY A 21 6.85 -10.70 7.15
CA GLY A 21 7.96 -10.65 8.09
C GLY A 21 8.29 -9.22 8.49
N VAL A 22 8.39 -8.32 7.53
CA VAL A 22 8.64 -6.90 7.80
C VAL A 22 7.55 -6.29 8.70
N CYS A 23 6.28 -6.57 8.41
CA CYS A 23 5.17 -6.10 9.26
C CYS A 23 5.29 -6.63 10.67
N LYS A 24 5.59 -7.91 10.84
CA LYS A 24 5.70 -8.55 12.15
C LYS A 24 6.88 -8.04 12.97
N THR A 25 7.93 -7.51 12.34
CA THR A 25 9.02 -6.86 13.08
C THR A 25 8.60 -5.53 13.69
N ILE A 26 7.62 -4.85 13.10
CA ILE A 26 7.05 -3.61 13.66
C ILE A 26 6.12 -3.94 14.83
N ASP A 27 5.22 -4.90 14.64
CA ASP A 27 4.27 -5.32 15.67
C ASP A 27 3.80 -6.75 15.34
N PRO A 28 4.18 -7.74 16.15
CA PRO A 28 3.81 -9.14 15.90
C PRO A 28 2.31 -9.41 16.02
N GLU A 29 1.55 -8.51 16.64
CA GLU A 29 0.09 -8.64 16.81
C GLU A 29 -0.71 -8.15 15.62
N LEU A 30 -0.09 -7.55 14.59
CA LEU A 30 -0.80 -7.08 13.42
C LEU A 30 -1.50 -8.23 12.70
N GLN A 31 -2.75 -7.99 12.32
CA GLN A 31 -3.55 -8.93 11.54
C GLN A 31 -3.35 -8.63 10.06
N ILE A 32 -2.80 -9.59 9.33
CA ILE A 32 -2.44 -9.44 7.92
C ILE A 32 -3.13 -10.53 7.14
N TYR A 33 -3.76 -10.14 6.05
CA TYR A 33 -4.50 -11.04 5.16
C TYR A 33 -4.11 -10.82 3.71
N ASP A 34 -4.27 -11.85 2.89
CA ASP A 34 -4.06 -11.76 1.45
C ASP A 34 -5.39 -11.63 0.71
N LEU A 35 -5.40 -10.77 -0.30
CA LEU A 35 -6.38 -10.87 -1.39
C LEU A 35 -5.85 -11.84 -2.44
N SER A 36 -4.64 -11.58 -2.94
CA SER A 36 -4.01 -12.38 -3.97
C SER A 36 -2.56 -11.96 -4.14
N HIS A 37 -1.68 -12.91 -4.46
CA HIS A 37 -0.33 -12.62 -4.95
C HIS A 37 -0.14 -13.08 -6.40
N VAL A 38 -1.25 -13.39 -7.08
CA VAL A 38 -1.24 -13.85 -8.47
C VAL A 38 -1.98 -12.88 -9.40
N ILE A 39 -2.02 -11.60 -9.07
CA ILE A 39 -2.39 -10.58 -10.04
C ILE A 39 -1.46 -10.76 -11.25
N PRO A 40 -1.98 -10.76 -12.48
CA PRO A 40 -1.12 -10.92 -13.65
C PRO A 40 0.00 -9.89 -13.66
N LYS A 41 1.21 -10.33 -14.00
CA LYS A 41 2.42 -9.52 -13.89
C LYS A 41 2.26 -8.16 -14.58
N PHE A 42 2.54 -7.11 -13.84
CA PHE A 42 2.46 -5.71 -14.27
C PHE A 42 1.06 -5.23 -14.67
N ASN A 43 0.01 -6.00 -14.37
CA ASN A 43 -1.36 -5.62 -14.73
C ASN A 43 -1.98 -4.72 -13.64
N VAL A 44 -1.67 -3.43 -13.74
CA VAL A 44 -2.13 -2.39 -12.80
C VAL A 44 -3.66 -2.24 -12.83
N GLU A 45 -4.28 -2.40 -13.99
CA GLU A 45 -5.74 -2.31 -14.12
C GLU A 45 -6.43 -3.41 -13.31
N LYS A 46 -5.94 -4.66 -13.40
CA LYS A 46 -6.47 -5.76 -12.61
C LYS A 46 -6.28 -5.54 -11.11
N ALA A 47 -5.16 -4.97 -10.71
CA ALA A 47 -4.94 -4.61 -9.31
C ALA A 47 -5.98 -3.61 -8.82
N SER A 48 -6.25 -2.58 -9.61
CA SER A 48 -7.25 -1.56 -9.28
C SER A 48 -8.67 -2.15 -9.21
N ALA A 49 -9.03 -2.99 -10.17
CA ALA A 49 -10.34 -3.66 -10.19
C ALA A 49 -10.53 -4.60 -9.00
N SER A 50 -9.50 -5.35 -8.63
CA SER A 50 -9.52 -6.25 -7.47
C SER A 50 -9.80 -5.48 -6.17
N LEU A 51 -9.11 -4.37 -5.95
CA LEU A 51 -9.36 -3.52 -4.79
C LEU A 51 -10.78 -2.98 -4.76
N ARG A 52 -11.25 -2.43 -5.88
CA ARG A 52 -12.62 -1.90 -5.99
C ARG A 52 -13.66 -2.94 -5.61
N ASN A 53 -13.47 -4.18 -6.07
CA ASN A 53 -14.48 -5.24 -5.89
C ASN A 53 -14.58 -5.72 -4.44
N VAL A 54 -13.52 -5.63 -3.65
CA VAL A 54 -13.49 -6.21 -2.30
C VAL A 54 -13.51 -5.17 -1.19
N MET A 55 -13.06 -3.96 -1.46
CA MET A 55 -12.87 -2.93 -0.43
C MET A 55 -14.10 -2.70 0.46
N PRO A 56 -15.33 -2.56 -0.08
CA PRO A 56 -16.49 -2.26 0.75
C PRO A 56 -16.87 -3.36 1.76
N PHE A 57 -16.34 -4.58 1.57
CA PHE A 57 -16.66 -5.71 2.44
C PHE A 57 -15.72 -5.85 3.65
N TRP A 58 -14.67 -5.04 3.71
CA TRP A 58 -13.73 -5.02 4.82
C TRP A 58 -14.12 -3.95 5.85
N PRO A 59 -13.74 -4.12 7.11
CA PRO A 59 -14.00 -3.11 8.14
C PRO A 59 -13.43 -1.74 7.77
N LYS A 60 -14.13 -0.67 8.11
CA LYS A 60 -13.61 0.68 7.92
C LYS A 60 -12.29 0.85 8.66
N GLY A 61 -11.36 1.58 8.06
CA GLY A 61 -10.01 1.75 8.58
C GLY A 61 -9.02 0.71 8.08
N THR A 62 -9.47 -0.36 7.41
CA THR A 62 -8.57 -1.35 6.81
C THR A 62 -7.54 -0.67 5.90
N ILE A 63 -6.30 -1.15 6.00
CA ILE A 63 -5.18 -0.67 5.19
C ILE A 63 -4.90 -1.70 4.12
N PHE A 64 -5.18 -1.34 2.87
CA PHE A 64 -4.87 -2.17 1.71
C PHE A 64 -3.47 -1.86 1.22
N VAL A 65 -2.68 -2.90 0.96
CA VAL A 65 -1.36 -2.78 0.32
C VAL A 65 -1.47 -3.43 -1.05
N SER A 66 -1.27 -2.65 -2.09
CA SER A 66 -1.35 -3.14 -3.47
C SER A 66 -0.05 -2.84 -4.19
N VAL A 67 0.69 -3.89 -4.51
CA VAL A 67 2.01 -3.74 -5.14
C VAL A 67 2.05 -4.50 -6.47
N VAL A 68 1.65 -3.80 -7.50
CA VAL A 68 1.86 -4.15 -8.91
C VAL A 68 2.61 -2.96 -9.51
N ASP A 69 3.92 -3.10 -9.67
CA ASP A 69 4.83 -1.98 -9.80
C ASP A 69 5.83 -2.15 -10.96
N PRO A 70 5.36 -2.00 -12.21
CA PRO A 70 6.27 -2.04 -13.35
C PRO A 70 7.32 -0.93 -13.33
N GLY A 71 7.05 0.15 -12.58
CA GLY A 71 7.97 1.28 -12.42
C GLY A 71 8.80 1.25 -11.14
N VAL A 72 8.96 0.09 -10.49
CA VAL A 72 9.76 -0.01 -9.26
C VAL A 72 11.16 0.58 -9.47
N GLY A 73 11.61 1.40 -8.52
CA GLY A 73 12.91 2.08 -8.61
C GLY A 73 12.96 3.29 -9.54
N THR A 74 11.85 3.65 -10.17
CA THR A 74 11.74 4.85 -11.02
C THR A 74 11.20 6.04 -10.21
N ALA A 75 10.95 7.16 -10.90
CA ALA A 75 10.45 8.39 -10.28
C ALA A 75 8.94 8.35 -9.93
N ARG A 76 8.22 7.23 -10.16
CA ARG A 76 6.81 7.14 -9.76
C ARG A 76 6.70 7.34 -8.24
N ARG A 77 5.66 8.00 -7.78
CA ARG A 77 5.43 8.18 -6.34
C ARG A 77 5.03 6.87 -5.68
N ALA A 78 5.53 6.65 -4.46
CA ALA A 78 5.02 5.64 -3.53
C ALA A 78 4.11 6.36 -2.55
N SER A 79 2.86 5.93 -2.43
CA SER A 79 1.83 6.76 -1.81
C SER A 79 0.93 6.00 -0.86
N VAL A 80 0.29 6.75 0.04
CA VAL A 80 -0.84 6.30 0.84
C VAL A 80 -2.02 7.21 0.54
N ALA A 81 -3.08 6.63 -0.01
CA ALA A 81 -4.34 7.31 -0.26
C ALA A 81 -5.33 7.04 0.86
N HIS A 82 -6.10 8.05 1.26
CA HIS A 82 -7.28 7.89 2.09
C HIS A 82 -8.52 8.01 1.22
N THR A 83 -9.36 6.99 1.25
CA THR A 83 -10.57 6.95 0.43
C THR A 83 -11.75 7.63 1.13
N CYS A 84 -12.67 8.18 0.34
CA CYS A 84 -13.85 8.85 0.91
C CYS A 84 -14.77 7.87 1.67
N ASN A 85 -14.69 6.57 1.37
CA ASN A 85 -15.45 5.54 2.09
C ASN A 85 -14.69 4.94 3.29
N GLY A 86 -13.57 5.54 3.71
CA GLY A 86 -12.96 5.26 5.01
C GLY A 86 -11.88 4.19 5.05
N TYR A 87 -11.10 4.03 3.98
CA TYR A 87 -9.99 3.09 3.91
C TYR A 87 -8.68 3.78 3.55
N TYR A 88 -7.58 3.05 3.73
CA TYR A 88 -6.27 3.47 3.26
C TYR A 88 -5.77 2.51 2.18
N VAL A 89 -5.06 3.04 1.19
CA VAL A 89 -4.40 2.23 0.16
C VAL A 89 -2.94 2.65 0.07
N VAL A 90 -2.04 1.71 0.33
CA VAL A 90 -0.59 1.87 0.24
C VAL A 90 -0.16 1.23 -1.06
N THR A 91 0.32 2.03 -2.00
CA THR A 91 0.49 1.57 -3.39
C THR A 91 1.43 2.51 -4.16
N PRO A 92 2.12 2.02 -5.21
CA PRO A 92 2.68 2.94 -6.18
C PRO A 92 1.57 3.72 -6.89
N ASP A 93 1.80 5.01 -7.10
CA ASP A 93 0.88 5.87 -7.85
C ASP A 93 1.15 5.72 -9.35
N ASN A 94 0.52 4.73 -9.96
CA ASN A 94 0.79 4.29 -11.32
C ASN A 94 -0.47 3.86 -12.07
N GLY A 95 -1.65 4.27 -11.61
CA GLY A 95 -2.94 3.84 -12.14
C GLY A 95 -3.65 2.80 -11.27
N SER A 96 -3.00 2.28 -10.22
CA SER A 96 -3.63 1.32 -9.31
C SER A 96 -4.82 1.90 -8.54
N LEU A 97 -4.91 3.20 -8.43
CA LEU A 97 -5.99 3.90 -7.74
C LEU A 97 -7.14 4.33 -8.66
N THR A 98 -7.05 4.08 -9.96
CA THR A 98 -8.01 4.60 -10.94
C THR A 98 -9.45 4.25 -10.60
N TYR A 99 -9.77 2.97 -10.40
CA TYR A 99 -11.14 2.55 -10.11
C TYR A 99 -11.59 2.91 -8.71
N ILE A 100 -10.65 2.98 -7.76
CA ILE A 100 -10.94 3.44 -6.39
C ILE A 100 -11.38 4.91 -6.41
N LYS A 101 -10.64 5.73 -7.14
CA LYS A 101 -10.95 7.15 -7.28
C LYS A 101 -12.30 7.37 -7.98
N GLN A 102 -12.57 6.59 -9.03
CA GLN A 102 -13.82 6.68 -9.78
C GLN A 102 -15.03 6.23 -8.97
N GLU A 103 -14.92 5.12 -8.26
CA GLU A 103 -16.06 4.50 -7.56
C GLU A 103 -16.33 5.11 -6.20
N PHE A 104 -15.28 5.32 -5.39
CA PHE A 104 -15.43 5.73 -3.98
C PHE A 104 -14.95 7.14 -3.72
N GLY A 105 -14.06 7.67 -4.54
CA GLY A 105 -13.38 8.93 -4.31
C GLY A 105 -12.20 8.80 -3.36
N ILE A 106 -11.25 9.69 -3.52
CA ILE A 106 -10.06 9.82 -2.66
C ILE A 106 -10.05 11.26 -2.15
N ASP A 107 -10.04 11.43 -0.82
CA ASP A 107 -10.08 12.76 -0.23
C ASP A 107 -8.69 13.31 0.13
N ALA A 108 -7.69 12.44 0.27
CA ALA A 108 -6.32 12.86 0.52
C ALA A 108 -5.33 11.79 0.07
N ILE A 109 -4.15 12.21 -0.34
CA ILE A 109 -3.06 11.31 -0.70
C ILE A 109 -1.73 11.92 -0.27
N ARG A 110 -0.82 11.08 0.25
CA ARG A 110 0.50 11.48 0.73
C ARG A 110 1.58 10.63 0.08
N GLU A 111 2.67 11.27 -0.29
CA GLU A 111 3.86 10.56 -0.74
C GLU A 111 4.61 10.02 0.47
N ILE A 112 5.05 8.77 0.42
CA ILE A 112 5.79 8.15 1.52
C ILE A 112 7.16 8.81 1.63
N ASP A 113 7.45 9.35 2.82
CA ASP A 113 8.79 9.88 3.13
C ASP A 113 9.72 8.71 3.43
N GLU A 114 10.56 8.36 2.48
CA GLU A 114 11.47 7.22 2.59
C GLU A 114 12.56 7.42 3.63
N THR A 115 12.82 8.64 4.07
CA THR A 115 13.85 8.90 5.10
C THR A 115 13.43 8.36 6.47
N VAL A 116 12.14 8.21 6.72
CA VAL A 116 11.59 7.75 8.00
C VAL A 116 10.70 6.51 7.89
N ASN A 117 10.14 6.24 6.71
CA ASN A 117 9.14 5.19 6.51
C ASN A 117 9.64 4.08 5.58
N ARG A 118 10.92 3.82 5.59
CA ARG A 118 11.55 2.73 4.84
C ARG A 118 12.36 1.85 5.79
N LEU A 119 12.33 0.54 5.58
CA LEU A 119 13.10 -0.43 6.36
C LEU A 119 14.58 -0.06 6.33
N LYS A 120 15.18 0.10 7.51
CA LYS A 120 16.59 0.49 7.67
C LYS A 120 17.51 -0.55 7.06
N GLY A 121 18.60 -0.10 6.44
CA GLY A 121 19.57 -0.97 5.81
C GLY A 121 19.25 -1.34 4.36
N THR A 122 18.15 -0.82 3.81
CA THR A 122 17.70 -1.12 2.45
C THR A 122 17.87 0.06 1.48
N GLU A 123 18.52 1.13 1.92
CA GLU A 123 18.61 2.38 1.16
C GLU A 123 19.36 2.23 -0.17
N LYS A 124 20.22 1.21 -0.28
CA LYS A 124 21.00 0.95 -1.49
C LYS A 124 20.26 0.11 -2.53
N THR A 125 19.07 -0.40 -2.19
CA THR A 125 18.24 -1.19 -3.11
C THR A 125 16.98 -0.42 -3.47
N SER A 126 16.54 -0.52 -4.71
CA SER A 126 15.35 0.17 -5.19
C SER A 126 14.35 -0.77 -5.86
N ILE A 127 14.58 -2.08 -5.79
CA ILE A 127 13.75 -3.08 -6.50
C ILE A 127 12.80 -3.85 -5.57
N PHE A 128 12.99 -3.77 -4.26
CA PHE A 128 12.17 -4.49 -3.28
C PHE A 128 11.26 -3.53 -2.49
N HIS A 129 10.65 -2.56 -3.16
CA HIS A 129 9.78 -1.56 -2.52
C HIS A 129 8.56 -2.18 -1.84
N GLY A 130 8.06 -3.31 -2.34
CA GLY A 130 6.95 -4.01 -1.68
C GLY A 130 7.29 -4.35 -0.23
N ARG A 131 8.46 -4.96 -0.02
CA ARG A 131 8.98 -5.34 1.30
C ARG A 131 9.48 -4.13 2.08
N ASP A 132 10.36 -3.32 1.47
CA ASP A 132 11.18 -2.33 2.17
C ASP A 132 10.42 -1.04 2.43
N LEU A 133 9.44 -0.72 1.62
CA LEU A 133 8.73 0.55 1.64
C LEU A 133 7.24 0.40 1.91
N PHE A 134 6.50 -0.30 1.04
CA PHE A 134 5.04 -0.38 1.14
C PHE A 134 4.59 -1.15 2.37
N ALA A 135 5.12 -2.35 2.59
CA ALA A 135 4.77 -3.14 3.77
C ALA A 135 5.22 -2.47 5.06
N TYR A 136 6.42 -1.91 5.07
CA TYR A 136 6.97 -1.22 6.23
C TYR A 136 6.11 -0.01 6.63
N CYS A 137 5.77 0.83 5.67
CA CYS A 137 4.92 2.01 5.92
C CYS A 137 3.51 1.60 6.39
N ALA A 138 2.91 0.60 5.75
CA ALA A 138 1.59 0.09 6.14
C ALA A 138 1.59 -0.45 7.56
N ALA A 139 2.64 -1.18 7.94
CA ALA A 139 2.77 -1.73 9.30
C ALA A 139 2.87 -0.61 10.35
N LYS A 140 3.66 0.43 10.10
CA LYS A 140 3.77 1.57 11.00
C LYS A 140 2.42 2.28 11.17
N LEU A 141 1.69 2.44 10.08
CA LEU A 141 0.37 3.06 10.11
C LEU A 141 -0.64 2.19 10.87
N ALA A 142 -0.69 0.89 10.61
CA ALA A 142 -1.58 -0.04 11.29
C ALA A 142 -1.28 -0.17 12.77
N ALA A 143 -0.01 -0.20 13.15
CA ALA A 143 0.44 -0.31 14.54
C ALA A 143 0.27 0.99 15.34
N GLY A 144 -0.05 2.10 14.67
CA GLY A 144 -0.16 3.41 15.33
C GLY A 144 1.18 4.05 15.65
N VAL A 145 2.28 3.55 15.08
CA VAL A 145 3.62 4.17 15.20
C VAL A 145 3.63 5.53 14.50
N ILE A 146 2.93 5.63 13.38
CA ILE A 146 2.64 6.89 12.70
C ILE A 146 1.14 7.02 12.47
N ASP A 147 0.67 8.27 12.33
CA ASP A 147 -0.65 8.57 11.79
C ASP A 147 -0.52 8.85 10.27
N PHE A 148 -1.64 9.22 9.63
CA PHE A 148 -1.63 9.52 8.20
C PHE A 148 -0.68 10.69 7.87
N ALA A 149 -0.63 11.73 8.70
CA ALA A 149 0.28 12.86 8.51
C ALA A 149 1.75 12.43 8.56
N GLY A 150 2.07 11.41 9.37
CA GLY A 150 3.43 10.87 9.49
C GLY A 150 3.90 10.07 8.27
N VAL A 151 3.03 9.77 7.32
CA VAL A 151 3.42 9.10 6.07
C VAL A 151 4.39 9.97 5.26
N GLY A 152 4.10 11.26 5.13
CA GLY A 152 4.89 12.20 4.35
C GLY A 152 4.05 13.35 3.81
N PRO A 153 4.60 14.15 2.87
CA PRO A 153 3.91 15.32 2.35
C PRO A 153 2.67 14.96 1.54
N GLU A 154 1.62 15.73 1.73
CA GLU A 154 0.40 15.63 0.95
C GLU A 154 0.63 16.22 -0.45
N TYR A 155 -0.03 15.63 -1.45
CA TYR A 155 -0.09 16.21 -2.78
C TYR A 155 -1.53 16.21 -3.29
N PRO A 156 -1.84 17.03 -4.32
CA PRO A 156 -3.22 17.17 -4.77
C PRO A 156 -3.80 15.86 -5.32
N VAL A 157 -5.05 15.57 -4.97
CA VAL A 157 -5.76 14.36 -5.44
C VAL A 157 -5.87 14.35 -6.97
N TYR A 158 -5.97 15.52 -7.61
CA TYR A 158 -6.00 15.60 -9.08
C TYR A 158 -4.68 15.24 -9.75
N ASP A 159 -3.57 15.13 -9.01
CA ASP A 159 -2.28 14.67 -9.54
C ASP A 159 -2.13 13.15 -9.52
N ILE A 160 -3.09 12.42 -8.97
CA ILE A 160 -3.10 10.94 -9.00
C ILE A 160 -3.19 10.47 -10.45
N ILE A 161 -2.30 9.55 -10.84
CA ILE A 161 -2.25 8.97 -12.18
C ILE A 161 -3.44 8.05 -12.45
#